data_8e03597db67e1ebfefe54bd4dae0fceb
#
_entry.id   8e03597db67e1ebfefe54bd4dae0fceb
#
_cell.length_a   1.000
_cell.length_b   1.000
_cell.length_c   1.000
_cell.angle_alpha   90.00
_cell.angle_beta   90.00
_cell.angle_gamma   90.00
#
_symmetry.space_group_name_H-M   'P 1'
#
loop_
_entity.id
_entity.type
_entity.pdbx_description
1 polymer ?
#
loop_
_entity_poly.entity_id
_entity_poly.type
_entity_poly.pdbx_seq_one_letter_code
_entity_poly.pdbx_strand_id
1 'polypeptide(L)'
;MLEPQRQVIQSYGDGGFKISGLDHAGSVIVTALKTQSWNLASIAEIDVKEFCGKVKSLGELNVLLLGTGTSTLAPNPKLGANLQNLGISLEIMDTGAACRTFNVLVAEERLIAAALIPT
;
A
#
# COMPACT_ATOMS: atom_id res chain seq x y z
N MET A 1 -12.74 17.61 20.50
CA MET A 1 -12.54 16.24 20.02
C MET A 1 -11.24 16.17 19.24
N LEU A 2 -10.43 15.17 19.56
CA LEU A 2 -9.18 14.97 18.83
C LEU A 2 -9.45 14.15 17.57
N GLU A 3 -8.91 14.60 16.43
CA GLU A 3 -8.96 13.82 15.21
C GLU A 3 -8.03 12.63 15.31
N PRO A 4 -8.40 11.48 14.72
CA PRO A 4 -7.48 10.35 14.67
C PRO A 4 -6.19 10.75 13.95
N GLN A 5 -5.07 10.31 14.48
CA GLN A 5 -3.80 10.56 13.81
C GLN A 5 -3.68 9.66 12.58
N ARG A 6 -3.22 10.24 11.49
CA ARG A 6 -2.96 9.47 10.27
C ARG A 6 -1.73 8.61 10.44
N GLN A 7 -1.74 7.48 9.75
CA GLN A 7 -0.61 6.55 9.76
C GLN A 7 0.62 7.20 9.12
N VAL A 8 1.79 6.91 9.69
CA VAL A 8 3.07 7.36 9.15
C VAL A 8 3.99 6.15 9.09
N ILE A 9 4.60 5.91 7.92
CA ILE A 9 5.58 4.85 7.77
C ILE A 9 6.94 5.41 8.20
N GLN A 10 7.40 5.01 9.38
CA GLN A 10 8.59 5.56 10.00
C GLN A 10 9.87 4.94 9.48
N SER A 11 9.84 3.63 9.21
CA SER A 11 10.99 2.92 8.65
C SER A 11 10.55 1.65 7.96
N TYR A 12 11.42 1.12 7.11
CA TYR A 12 11.24 -0.15 6.42
C TYR A 12 12.59 -0.84 6.28
N GLY A 13 12.56 -2.16 6.16
CA GLY A 13 13.77 -2.97 6.05
C GLY A 13 13.67 -4.20 6.95
N ASP A 14 14.65 -5.10 6.82
CA ASP A 14 14.73 -6.32 7.62
C ASP A 14 13.42 -7.13 7.60
N GLY A 15 12.76 -7.15 6.43
CA GLY A 15 11.54 -7.91 6.24
C GLY A 15 10.29 -7.33 6.85
N GLY A 16 10.30 -6.04 7.23
CA GLY A 16 9.14 -5.45 7.88
C GLY A 16 9.08 -3.94 7.80
N PHE A 17 8.17 -3.37 8.58
CA PHE A 17 7.88 -1.94 8.60
C PHE A 17 7.62 -1.46 10.01
N LYS A 18 8.02 -0.23 10.31
CA LYS A 18 7.57 0.45 11.51
C LYS A 18 6.58 1.53 11.11
N ILE A 19 5.34 1.41 11.56
CA ILE A 19 4.24 2.29 11.15
C ILE A 19 3.55 2.81 12.40
N SER A 20 3.56 4.13 12.58
CA SER A 20 2.94 4.80 13.73
C SER A 20 3.32 4.16 15.06
N GLY A 21 4.59 3.83 15.22
CA GLY A 21 5.14 3.29 16.46
C GLY A 21 5.02 1.78 16.62
N LEU A 22 4.37 1.07 15.67
CA LEU A 22 4.19 -0.38 15.75
C LEU A 22 5.00 -1.08 14.67
N ASP A 23 5.61 -2.21 15.05
CA ASP A 23 6.37 -3.05 14.12
C ASP A 23 5.46 -4.06 13.45
N HIS A 24 5.60 -4.18 12.13
CA HIS A 24 4.86 -5.14 11.32
C HIS A 24 5.84 -6.00 10.55
N ALA A 25 5.78 -7.31 10.71
CA ALA A 25 6.58 -8.24 9.91
C ALA A 25 5.84 -8.58 8.63
N GLY A 26 6.60 -8.71 7.54
CA GLY A 26 6.02 -9.10 6.25
C GLY A 26 5.33 -7.95 5.53
N SER A 27 4.55 -8.32 4.51
CA SER A 27 3.84 -7.34 3.69
C SER A 27 2.65 -6.73 4.44
N VAL A 28 2.34 -5.48 4.09
CA VAL A 28 1.25 -4.73 4.73
C VAL A 28 0.46 -3.97 3.70
N ILE A 29 -0.79 -3.66 4.05
CA ILE A 29 -1.59 -2.67 3.35
C ILE A 29 -1.90 -1.56 4.34
N VAL A 30 -1.51 -0.33 4.00
CA VAL A 30 -1.63 0.83 4.88
C VAL A 30 -2.61 1.82 4.28
N THR A 31 -3.56 2.28 5.08
CA THR A 31 -4.41 3.41 4.72
C THR A 31 -4.14 4.56 5.68
N ALA A 32 -4.81 5.69 5.49
CA ALA A 32 -4.63 6.84 6.38
C ALA A 32 -4.92 6.50 7.85
N LEU A 33 -5.80 5.54 8.12
CA LEU A 33 -6.28 5.28 9.46
C LEU A 33 -5.86 3.93 10.06
N LYS A 34 -5.38 2.99 9.24
CA LYS A 34 -5.02 1.67 9.76
C LYS A 34 -4.02 0.93 8.89
N THR A 35 -3.38 -0.06 9.48
CA THR A 35 -2.45 -0.96 8.81
C THR A 35 -2.93 -2.38 9.02
N GLN A 36 -2.88 -3.21 7.97
CA GLN A 36 -3.24 -4.62 8.08
C GLN A 36 -2.20 -5.48 7.36
N SER A 37 -2.06 -6.72 7.80
CA SER A 37 -1.17 -7.69 7.16
C SER A 37 -1.68 -8.04 5.77
N TRP A 38 -0.72 -8.27 4.86
CA TRP A 38 -1.03 -8.65 3.48
C TRP A 38 -0.18 -9.85 3.07
N ASN A 39 -0.50 -11.01 3.43
CA ASN A 39 0.28 -12.25 3.35
C ASN A 39 0.84 -12.60 1.97
N LEU A 40 1.66 -11.72 1.39
CA LEU A 40 2.32 -11.95 0.11
C LEU A 40 3.83 -11.73 0.25
N ALA A 41 4.61 -12.66 -0.32
CA ALA A 41 6.05 -12.53 -0.36
C ALA A 41 6.53 -11.82 -1.63
N SER A 42 5.72 -11.80 -2.69
CA SER A 42 6.10 -11.27 -3.99
C SER A 42 4.86 -10.81 -4.74
N ILE A 43 5.02 -9.78 -5.58
CA ILE A 43 3.92 -9.28 -6.41
C ILE A 43 3.44 -10.33 -7.43
N ALA A 44 4.27 -11.31 -7.75
CA ALA A 44 3.88 -12.41 -8.65
C ALA A 44 2.75 -13.25 -8.06
N GLU A 45 2.57 -13.21 -6.73
CA GLU A 45 1.53 -13.94 -6.04
C GLU A 45 0.19 -13.23 -6.01
N ILE A 46 0.11 -12.02 -6.53
CA ILE A 46 -1.14 -11.25 -6.49
C ILE A 46 -2.19 -11.90 -7.39
N ASP A 47 -3.29 -12.33 -6.77
CA ASP A 47 -4.50 -12.70 -7.48
C ASP A 47 -5.27 -11.42 -7.73
N VAL A 48 -5.43 -11.04 -9.00
CA VAL A 48 -6.00 -9.74 -9.37
C VAL A 48 -7.40 -9.55 -8.79
N LYS A 49 -8.26 -10.54 -8.92
CA LYS A 49 -9.64 -10.44 -8.46
C LYS A 49 -9.73 -10.33 -6.94
N GLU A 50 -8.98 -11.16 -6.23
CA GLU A 50 -8.95 -11.16 -4.78
C GLU A 50 -8.40 -9.83 -4.25
N PHE A 51 -7.30 -9.36 -4.85
CA PHE A 51 -6.67 -8.11 -4.42
C PHE A 51 -7.58 -6.91 -4.66
N CYS A 52 -8.23 -6.83 -5.81
CA CYS A 52 -9.17 -5.74 -6.09
C CYS A 52 -10.35 -5.76 -5.12
N GLY A 53 -10.83 -6.94 -4.75
CA GLY A 53 -11.88 -7.07 -3.73
C GLY A 53 -11.41 -6.56 -2.37
N LYS A 54 -10.18 -6.87 -2.00
CA LYS A 54 -9.60 -6.38 -0.76
C LYS A 54 -9.44 -4.86 -0.76
N VAL A 55 -8.94 -4.31 -1.87
CA VAL A 55 -8.79 -2.85 -2.01
C VAL A 55 -10.15 -2.15 -1.91
N LYS A 56 -11.15 -2.71 -2.56
CA LYS A 56 -12.51 -2.17 -2.51
C LYS A 56 -13.04 -2.10 -1.09
N SER A 57 -12.67 -3.07 -0.25
CA SER A 57 -13.13 -3.13 1.14
C SER A 57 -12.46 -2.09 2.03
N LEU A 58 -11.40 -1.43 1.57
CA LEU A 58 -10.69 -0.41 2.35
C LEU A 58 -11.42 0.93 2.43
N GLY A 59 -12.50 1.09 1.67
CA GLY A 59 -13.23 2.34 1.59
C GLY A 59 -12.90 3.13 0.34
N GLU A 60 -13.21 4.43 0.35
CA GLU A 60 -12.99 5.28 -0.80
C GLU A 60 -11.52 5.61 -0.99
N LEU A 61 -10.99 5.31 -2.17
CA LEU A 61 -9.60 5.56 -2.53
C LEU A 61 -9.52 6.13 -3.94
N ASN A 62 -8.56 7.04 -4.15
CA ASN A 62 -8.25 7.56 -5.49
C ASN A 62 -6.96 6.97 -6.02
N VAL A 63 -6.04 6.59 -5.15
CA VAL A 63 -4.71 6.11 -5.52
C VAL A 63 -4.34 4.90 -4.66
N LEU A 64 -3.77 3.89 -5.32
CA LEU A 64 -3.13 2.76 -4.65
C LEU A 64 -1.67 2.74 -5.05
N LEU A 65 -0.79 2.87 -4.06
CA LEU A 65 0.64 2.72 -4.27
C LEU A 65 1.00 1.25 -4.09
N LEU A 66 1.70 0.66 -5.05
CA LEU A 66 2.18 -0.71 -4.95
C LEU A 66 3.69 -0.67 -4.82
N GLY A 67 4.20 -1.01 -3.63
CA GLY A 67 5.61 -1.13 -3.36
C GLY A 67 6.07 -2.55 -3.64
N THR A 68 6.95 -2.73 -4.62
CA THR A 68 7.27 -4.05 -5.18
C THR A 68 8.53 -4.70 -4.60
N GLY A 69 9.06 -4.16 -3.52
CA GLY A 69 10.27 -4.68 -2.89
C GLY A 69 11.47 -3.78 -3.17
N THR A 70 12.67 -4.39 -3.25
CA THR A 70 13.92 -3.63 -3.44
C THR A 70 14.06 -3.01 -4.83
N SER A 71 13.29 -3.50 -5.81
CA SER A 71 13.29 -2.95 -7.17
C SER A 71 11.87 -2.84 -7.68
N THR A 72 11.68 -2.00 -8.70
CA THR A 72 10.37 -1.84 -9.32
C THR A 72 10.11 -3.02 -10.25
N LEU A 73 9.01 -3.74 -10.00
CA LEU A 73 8.60 -4.89 -10.80
C LEU A 73 7.18 -4.65 -11.32
N ALA A 74 6.94 -5.07 -12.56
CA ALA A 74 5.61 -4.92 -13.15
C ALA A 74 4.68 -6.03 -12.69
N PRO A 75 3.50 -5.71 -12.13
CA PRO A 75 2.48 -6.72 -11.82
C PRO A 75 1.72 -7.12 -13.09
N ASN A 76 0.78 -8.05 -12.95
CA ASN A 76 -0.11 -8.42 -14.02
C ASN A 76 -0.82 -7.15 -14.55
N PRO A 77 -0.79 -6.87 -15.87
CA PRO A 77 -1.43 -5.67 -16.43
C PRO A 77 -2.92 -5.54 -16.13
N LYS A 78 -3.59 -6.65 -15.87
CA LYS A 78 -5.02 -6.64 -15.52
C LYS A 78 -5.27 -5.95 -14.20
N LEU A 79 -4.26 -5.88 -13.32
CA LEU A 79 -4.42 -5.25 -12.01
C LEU A 79 -4.75 -3.76 -12.17
N GLY A 80 -3.95 -3.04 -12.94
CA GLY A 80 -4.18 -1.61 -13.18
C GLY A 80 -5.51 -1.35 -13.86
N ALA A 81 -5.86 -2.18 -14.86
CA ALA A 81 -7.12 -2.02 -15.57
C ALA A 81 -8.34 -2.23 -14.65
N ASN A 82 -8.28 -3.26 -13.79
CA ASN A 82 -9.38 -3.53 -12.87
C ASN A 82 -9.51 -2.45 -11.80
N LEU A 83 -8.40 -1.92 -11.29
CA LEU A 83 -8.44 -0.82 -10.33
C LEU A 83 -8.96 0.46 -10.98
N GLN A 84 -8.59 0.73 -12.23
CA GLN A 84 -9.10 1.88 -12.96
C GLN A 84 -10.62 1.82 -13.09
N ASN A 85 -11.19 0.63 -13.31
CA ASN A 85 -12.63 0.45 -13.35
C ASN A 85 -13.31 0.77 -12.01
N LEU A 86 -12.54 0.73 -10.90
CA LEU A 86 -13.01 1.11 -9.58
C LEU A 86 -12.74 2.59 -9.27
N GLY A 87 -12.21 3.34 -10.23
CA GLY A 87 -11.84 4.74 -10.03
C GLY A 87 -10.53 4.94 -9.29
N ILE A 88 -9.68 3.92 -9.24
CA ILE A 88 -8.43 3.94 -8.46
C ILE A 88 -7.24 3.92 -9.42
N SER A 89 -6.33 4.89 -9.28
CA SER A 89 -5.09 4.94 -10.04
C SER A 89 -4.03 4.08 -9.35
N LEU A 90 -3.45 3.14 -10.09
CA LEU A 90 -2.36 2.29 -9.58
C LEU A 90 -1.01 2.94 -9.90
N GLU A 91 -0.22 3.19 -8.87
CA GLU A 91 1.14 3.71 -9.00
C GLU A 91 2.12 2.67 -8.50
N ILE A 92 3.03 2.22 -9.37
CA ILE A 92 3.96 1.13 -9.10
C ILE A 92 5.36 1.69 -8.89
N MET A 93 6.01 1.29 -7.79
CA MET A 93 7.34 1.76 -7.45
C MET A 93 8.03 0.78 -6.51
N ASP A 94 9.33 0.94 -6.26
CA ASP A 94 9.96 0.15 -5.21
C ASP A 94 9.38 0.53 -3.85
N THR A 95 9.54 -0.36 -2.86
CA THR A 95 8.92 -0.18 -1.56
C THR A 95 9.38 1.08 -0.84
N GLY A 96 10.67 1.41 -0.93
CA GLY A 96 11.17 2.63 -0.30
C GLY A 96 10.50 3.88 -0.86
N ALA A 97 10.39 3.97 -2.18
CA ALA A 97 9.70 5.08 -2.84
C ALA A 97 8.22 5.12 -2.46
N ALA A 98 7.57 3.95 -2.37
CA ALA A 98 6.16 3.88 -1.98
C ALA A 98 5.94 4.39 -0.55
N CYS A 99 6.84 4.04 0.37
CA CYS A 99 6.75 4.52 1.75
C CYS A 99 6.85 6.04 1.82
N ARG A 100 7.81 6.62 1.11
CA ARG A 100 7.98 8.08 1.09
C ARG A 100 6.80 8.79 0.44
N THR A 101 6.33 8.25 -0.68
CA THR A 101 5.17 8.82 -1.39
C THR A 101 3.91 8.74 -0.54
N PHE A 102 3.70 7.61 0.14
CA PHE A 102 2.55 7.45 1.03
C PHE A 102 2.53 8.56 2.09
N ASN A 103 3.66 8.78 2.77
CA ASN A 103 3.73 9.78 3.82
C ASN A 103 3.42 11.19 3.33
N VAL A 104 3.88 11.53 2.13
CA VAL A 104 3.60 12.84 1.53
C VAL A 104 2.10 12.98 1.22
N LEU A 105 1.54 11.98 0.54
CA LEU A 105 0.15 12.06 0.09
C LEU A 105 -0.85 11.98 1.25
N VAL A 106 -0.57 11.17 2.26
CA VAL A 106 -1.46 11.09 3.42
C VAL A 106 -1.44 12.39 4.22
N ALA A 107 -0.30 13.06 4.30
CA ALA A 107 -0.19 14.37 4.94
C ALA A 107 -0.96 15.45 4.18
N GLU A 108 -1.12 15.27 2.87
CA GLU A 108 -1.93 16.15 2.02
C GLU A 108 -3.40 15.78 2.02
N GLU A 109 -3.80 14.85 2.88
CA GLU A 109 -5.19 14.40 3.01
C GLU A 109 -5.75 13.73 1.75
N ARG A 110 -4.86 13.09 0.96
CA ARG A 110 -5.29 12.34 -0.22
C ARG A 110 -5.92 11.01 0.19
N LEU A 111 -6.86 10.54 -0.59
CA LEU A 111 -7.51 9.23 -0.38
C LEU A 111 -6.63 8.14 -0.99
N ILE A 112 -5.71 7.62 -0.19
CA ILE A 112 -4.72 6.68 -0.68
C ILE A 112 -4.57 5.46 0.22
N ALA A 113 -4.06 4.39 -0.38
CA ALA A 113 -3.56 3.22 0.31
C ALA A 113 -2.22 2.83 -0.29
N ALA A 114 -1.40 2.12 0.49
CA ALA A 114 -0.15 1.55 0.00
C ALA A 114 -0.14 0.06 0.31
N ALA A 115 0.08 -0.75 -0.70
CA ALA A 115 0.30 -2.20 -0.58
C ALA A 115 1.79 -2.43 -0.75
N LEU A 116 2.46 -2.89 0.29
CA LEU A 116 3.92 -2.88 0.38
C LEU A 116 4.47 -4.28 0.58
N ILE A 117 5.35 -4.68 -0.34
CA ILE A 117 6.17 -5.90 -0.19
C ILE A 117 7.40 -5.51 0.63
N PRO A 118 7.80 -6.29 1.65
CA PRO A 118 8.96 -5.96 2.47
C PRO A 118 10.28 -6.06 1.70
N THR A 119 11.27 -5.38 2.21
CA THR A 119 12.62 -5.40 1.62
C THR A 119 13.63 -6.12 2.49
#